data_7149c48167d8b3902864e31a4eb524d2
#
_entry.id   7149c48167d8b3902864e31a4eb524d2
#
_cell.length_a   1.000
_cell.length_b   1.000
_cell.length_c   1.000
_cell.angle_alpha   90.00
_cell.angle_beta   90.00
_cell.angle_gamma   90.00
#
_symmetry.space_group_name_H-M   'P 1'
#
loop_
_entity.id
_entity.type
_entity.pdbx_description
1 polymer ?
#
loop_
_entity_poly.entity_id
_entity_poly.type
_entity_poly.pdbx_seq_one_letter_code
_entity_poly.pdbx_strand_id
1 'polypeptide(L)'
;MNNQKLIFIVDDDRFINNLIVKRFNSEGYRMEAFNFGEECIGALIKNPDLIILDYYFINNDHLVMNGMEVFDKIKELRPETPVIMLSCQEKGEIVLDLARKGIDDYIIKDNNLIDNLNVAIGEFFDSHQS
;
A
#
# COMPACT_ATOMS: atom_id res chain seq x y z
N MET A 1 17.17 19.74 -5.75
CA MET A 1 16.46 18.61 -6.35
C MET A 1 15.68 17.88 -5.31
N ASN A 2 14.46 17.55 -5.66
CA ASN A 2 13.57 16.91 -4.71
C ASN A 2 13.64 15.39 -4.89
N ASN A 3 14.27 14.71 -3.93
CA ASN A 3 14.38 13.25 -3.95
C ASN A 3 13.32 12.58 -3.08
N GLN A 4 12.15 13.20 -2.99
CA GLN A 4 11.06 12.62 -2.22
C GLN A 4 10.65 11.28 -2.79
N LYS A 5 10.46 10.32 -1.92
CA LYS A 5 9.91 9.02 -2.31
C LYS A 5 8.41 9.16 -2.55
N LEU A 6 7.95 8.61 -3.65
CA LEU A 6 6.53 8.62 -4.00
C LEU A 6 5.87 7.35 -3.48
N ILE A 7 4.86 7.51 -2.64
CA ILE A 7 4.14 6.40 -2.04
C ILE A 7 2.66 6.49 -2.41
N PHE A 8 2.12 5.40 -2.96
CA PHE A 8 0.69 5.30 -3.22
C PHE A 8 0.02 4.61 -2.04
N ILE A 9 -1.15 5.12 -1.64
CA ILE A 9 -2.03 4.46 -0.68
C ILE A 9 -3.37 4.17 -1.35
N VAL A 10 -3.80 2.92 -1.32
CA VAL A 10 -5.04 2.47 -1.97
C VAL A 10 -5.96 1.89 -0.90
N ASP A 11 -7.00 2.62 -0.55
CA ASP A 11 -7.97 2.22 0.44
C ASP A 11 -9.29 2.93 0.12
N ASP A 12 -10.41 2.23 0.21
CA ASP A 12 -11.71 2.85 -0.03
C ASP A 12 -12.22 3.65 1.17
N ASP A 13 -11.54 3.57 2.31
CA ASP A 13 -11.85 4.39 3.48
C ASP A 13 -11.10 5.72 3.38
N ARG A 14 -11.85 6.78 3.09
CA ARG A 14 -11.28 8.12 2.94
C ARG A 14 -10.62 8.63 4.22
N PHE A 15 -11.14 8.23 5.37
CA PHE A 15 -10.56 8.64 6.65
C PHE A 15 -9.15 8.06 6.79
N ILE A 16 -8.99 6.78 6.48
CA ILE A 16 -7.68 6.12 6.55
C ILE A 16 -6.71 6.75 5.55
N ASN A 17 -7.16 6.96 4.31
CA ASN A 17 -6.32 7.60 3.29
C ASN A 17 -5.85 8.99 3.74
N ASN A 18 -6.76 9.81 4.24
CA ASN A 18 -6.42 11.17 4.66
C ASN A 18 -5.45 11.15 5.84
N LEU A 19 -5.65 10.26 6.78
CA LEU A 19 -4.79 10.12 7.96
C LEU A 19 -3.35 9.76 7.52
N ILE A 20 -3.23 8.76 6.67
CA ILE A 20 -1.93 8.29 6.21
C ILE A 20 -1.24 9.35 5.34
N VAL A 21 -1.98 9.95 4.41
CA VAL A 21 -1.42 10.99 3.55
C VAL A 21 -0.90 12.17 4.37
N LYS A 22 -1.70 12.66 5.31
CA LYS A 22 -1.32 13.78 6.14
C LYS A 22 -0.07 13.49 6.96
N ARG A 23 -0.05 12.31 7.60
CA ARG A 23 1.08 11.94 8.45
C ARG A 23 2.38 11.84 7.65
N PHE A 24 2.38 11.14 6.53
CA PHE A 24 3.62 10.87 5.82
C PHE A 24 4.06 12.00 4.90
N ASN A 25 3.13 12.85 4.43
CA ASN A 25 3.52 14.11 3.79
C ASN A 25 4.32 14.98 4.76
N SER A 26 3.93 15.00 6.03
CA SER A 26 4.64 15.81 7.05
C SER A 26 6.04 15.26 7.33
N GLU A 27 6.31 14.02 6.97
CA GLU A 27 7.62 13.38 7.15
C GLU A 27 8.49 13.47 5.89
N GLY A 28 8.04 14.19 4.88
CA GLY A 28 8.82 14.43 3.68
C GLY A 28 8.58 13.46 2.53
N TYR A 29 7.65 12.52 2.67
CA TYR A 29 7.25 11.65 1.57
C TYR A 29 6.21 12.35 0.71
N ARG A 30 6.16 11.97 -0.57
CA ARG A 30 5.10 12.40 -1.47
C ARG A 30 4.04 11.31 -1.52
N MET A 31 2.84 11.63 -1.03
CA MET A 31 1.75 10.66 -0.93
C MET A 31 0.68 10.94 -1.97
N GLU A 32 0.21 9.89 -2.63
CA GLU A 32 -0.97 9.96 -3.50
C GLU A 32 -1.94 8.86 -3.08
N ALA A 33 -3.20 9.25 -2.86
CA ALA A 33 -4.23 8.35 -2.38
C ALA A 33 -5.22 8.00 -3.48
N PHE A 34 -5.64 6.75 -3.50
CA PHE A 34 -6.63 6.24 -4.45
C PHE A 34 -7.70 5.49 -3.67
N ASN A 35 -8.96 5.67 -4.08
CA ASN A 35 -10.08 4.97 -3.46
C ASN A 35 -10.33 3.60 -4.11
N PHE A 36 -9.83 3.39 -5.31
CA PHE A 36 -10.02 2.16 -6.06
C PHE A 36 -8.71 1.69 -6.67
N GLY A 37 -8.55 0.37 -6.74
CA GLY A 37 -7.35 -0.22 -7.31
C GLY A 37 -7.13 0.13 -8.77
N GLU A 38 -8.19 0.27 -9.54
CA GLU A 38 -8.12 0.62 -10.95
C GLU A 38 -7.45 1.97 -11.16
N GLU A 39 -7.72 2.93 -10.28
CA GLU A 39 -7.09 4.25 -10.33
C GLU A 39 -5.60 4.16 -10.05
N CYS A 40 -5.23 3.34 -9.07
CA CYS A 40 -3.83 3.09 -8.73
C CYS A 40 -3.09 2.47 -9.93
N ILE A 41 -3.69 1.45 -10.54
CA ILE A 41 -3.11 0.77 -11.69
C ILE A 41 -2.88 1.77 -12.84
N GLY A 42 -3.87 2.64 -13.09
CA GLY A 42 -3.74 3.67 -14.13
C GLY A 42 -2.65 4.69 -13.84
N ALA A 43 -2.27 4.86 -12.58
CA ALA A 43 -1.25 5.81 -12.16
C ALA A 43 0.14 5.19 -12.01
N LEU A 44 0.32 3.90 -12.29
CA LEU A 44 1.62 3.22 -12.15
C LEU A 44 2.71 3.82 -13.04
N ILE A 45 2.31 4.52 -14.09
CA ILE A 45 3.25 5.22 -14.97
C ILE A 45 4.07 6.26 -14.21
N LYS A 46 3.58 6.73 -13.07
CA LYS A 46 4.30 7.68 -12.22
C LYS A 46 5.46 7.03 -11.46
N ASN A 47 5.61 5.73 -11.56
CA ASN A 47 6.69 4.95 -10.93
C ASN A 47 6.77 5.15 -9.41
N PRO A 48 5.72 4.75 -8.66
CA PRO A 48 5.79 4.86 -7.20
C PRO A 48 6.92 4.02 -6.64
N ASP A 49 7.52 4.51 -5.57
CA ASP A 49 8.59 3.80 -4.86
C ASP A 49 8.04 2.73 -3.92
N LEU A 50 6.79 2.86 -3.52
CA LEU A 50 6.12 1.95 -2.61
C LEU A 50 4.61 2.09 -2.78
N ILE A 51 3.89 0.97 -2.69
CA ILE A 51 2.42 0.98 -2.69
C ILE A 51 1.94 0.36 -1.39
N ILE A 52 1.06 1.07 -0.69
CA ILE A 52 0.36 0.58 0.49
C ILE A 52 -1.05 0.24 0.02
N LEU A 53 -1.45 -1.02 0.16
CA LEU A 53 -2.66 -1.55 -0.45
C LEU A 53 -3.54 -2.22 0.57
N ASP A 54 -4.80 -1.79 0.64
CA ASP A 54 -5.80 -2.44 1.48
C ASP A 54 -6.17 -3.80 0.89
N TYR A 55 -6.16 -4.82 1.73
CA TYR A 55 -6.56 -6.17 1.31
C TYR A 55 -8.07 -6.27 1.07
N TYR A 56 -8.86 -5.63 1.93
CA TYR A 56 -10.31 -5.67 1.84
C TYR A 56 -10.85 -4.32 1.41
N PHE A 57 -11.38 -4.24 0.20
CA PHE A 57 -12.19 -3.11 -0.19
C PHE A 57 -13.63 -3.39 0.24
N ILE A 58 -14.20 -2.49 1.02
CA ILE A 58 -15.60 -2.58 1.43
C ILE A 58 -16.46 -2.11 0.26
N ASN A 59 -16.55 -2.96 -0.75
CA ASN A 59 -17.27 -2.61 -1.95
C ASN A 59 -18.11 -3.81 -2.38
N ASN A 60 -19.40 -3.58 -2.53
CA ASN A 60 -20.35 -4.60 -2.98
C ASN A 60 -20.46 -4.64 -4.51
N ASP A 61 -19.68 -3.86 -5.21
CA ASP A 61 -19.69 -3.83 -6.65
C ASP A 61 -18.70 -4.86 -7.20
N HIS A 62 -19.22 -5.90 -7.82
CA HIS A 62 -18.40 -6.97 -8.39
C HIS A 62 -17.59 -6.52 -9.61
N LEU A 63 -17.83 -5.32 -10.11
CA LEU A 63 -17.06 -4.76 -11.22
C LEU A 63 -15.76 -4.11 -10.76
N VAL A 64 -15.56 -3.98 -9.46
CA VAL A 64 -14.38 -3.36 -8.88
C VAL A 64 -13.43 -4.44 -8.37
N MET A 65 -12.16 -4.29 -8.67
CA MET A 65 -11.12 -5.23 -8.26
C MET A 65 -10.95 -5.24 -6.73
N ASN A 66 -10.81 -6.43 -6.16
CA ASN A 66 -10.47 -6.57 -4.74
C ASN A 66 -8.95 -6.39 -4.54
N GLY A 67 -8.53 -6.36 -3.27
CA GLY A 67 -7.12 -6.11 -2.95
C GLY A 67 -6.15 -7.12 -3.56
N MET A 68 -6.54 -8.39 -3.61
CA MET A 68 -5.67 -9.43 -4.16
C MET A 68 -5.54 -9.30 -5.69
N GLU A 69 -6.63 -8.99 -6.37
CA GLU A 69 -6.62 -8.75 -7.81
C GLU A 69 -5.76 -7.54 -8.15
N VAL A 70 -5.87 -6.47 -7.36
CA VAL A 70 -5.03 -5.28 -7.53
C VAL A 70 -3.56 -5.63 -7.33
N PHE A 71 -3.25 -6.38 -6.29
CA PHE A 71 -1.89 -6.82 -6.01
C PHE A 71 -1.31 -7.61 -7.19
N ASP A 72 -2.07 -8.57 -7.70
CA ASP A 72 -1.63 -9.40 -8.83
C ASP A 72 -1.36 -8.53 -10.06
N LYS A 73 -2.23 -7.55 -10.32
CA LYS A 73 -2.06 -6.65 -11.47
C LYS A 73 -0.85 -5.73 -11.32
N ILE A 74 -0.62 -5.24 -10.12
CA ILE A 74 0.57 -4.42 -9.83
C ILE A 74 1.83 -5.24 -10.10
N LYS A 75 1.89 -6.46 -9.61
CA LYS A 75 3.07 -7.31 -9.79
C LYS A 75 3.27 -7.74 -11.25
N GLU A 76 2.19 -7.86 -12.00
CA GLU A 76 2.27 -8.12 -13.43
C GLU A 76 2.88 -6.94 -14.19
N LEU A 77 2.45 -5.73 -13.89
CA LEU A 77 2.87 -4.51 -14.59
C LEU A 77 4.14 -3.90 -14.04
N ARG A 78 4.37 -4.04 -12.76
CA ARG A 78 5.52 -3.45 -12.05
C ARG A 78 6.05 -4.45 -11.03
N PRO A 79 6.70 -5.53 -11.48
CA PRO A 79 7.14 -6.60 -10.54
C PRO A 79 8.15 -6.12 -9.51
N GLU A 80 8.84 -5.02 -9.75
CA GLU A 80 9.86 -4.49 -8.85
C GLU A 80 9.30 -3.52 -7.80
N THR A 81 8.06 -3.07 -7.98
CA THR A 81 7.47 -2.11 -7.03
C THR A 81 7.04 -2.84 -5.76
N PRO A 82 7.58 -2.47 -4.60
CA PRO A 82 7.21 -3.13 -3.36
C PRO A 82 5.81 -2.77 -2.91
N VAL A 83 5.15 -3.71 -2.24
CA VAL A 83 3.79 -3.55 -1.76
C VAL A 83 3.72 -3.93 -0.28
N ILE A 84 3.18 -3.03 0.54
CA ILE A 84 2.80 -3.30 1.92
C ILE A 84 1.28 -3.50 1.92
N MET A 85 0.83 -4.62 2.46
CA MET A 85 -0.60 -4.92 2.53
C MET A 85 -1.17 -4.50 3.88
N LEU A 86 -2.30 -3.80 3.88
CA LEU A 86 -3.05 -3.48 5.09
C LEU A 86 -4.26 -4.39 5.20
N SER A 87 -4.59 -4.83 6.40
CA SER A 87 -5.77 -5.66 6.62
C SER A 87 -6.32 -5.50 8.03
N CYS A 88 -7.63 -5.67 8.15
CA CYS A 88 -8.30 -5.68 9.45
C CYS A 88 -8.18 -7.02 10.17
N GLN A 89 -7.63 -8.04 9.55
CA GLN A 89 -7.66 -9.41 10.10
C GLN A 89 -6.28 -10.05 10.15
N GLU A 90 -6.02 -10.73 11.27
CA GLU A 90 -4.85 -11.58 11.44
C GLU A 90 -5.22 -13.02 11.13
N LYS A 91 -5.33 -13.36 9.86
CA LYS A 91 -5.53 -14.76 9.47
C LYS A 91 -4.21 -15.29 8.93
N GLY A 92 -3.65 -16.27 9.62
CA GLY A 92 -2.36 -16.84 9.24
C GLY A 92 -2.33 -17.35 7.80
N GLU A 93 -3.44 -17.92 7.33
CA GLU A 93 -3.53 -18.41 5.96
C GLU A 93 -3.37 -17.27 4.93
N ILE A 94 -4.02 -16.15 5.19
CA ILE A 94 -3.91 -14.97 4.31
C ILE A 94 -2.48 -14.44 4.29
N VAL A 95 -1.86 -14.34 5.46
CA VAL A 95 -0.47 -13.85 5.56
C VAL A 95 0.47 -14.78 4.81
N LEU A 96 0.30 -16.10 4.94
CA LEU A 96 1.14 -17.05 4.24
C LEU A 96 0.96 -16.97 2.71
N ASP A 97 -0.28 -16.82 2.25
CA ASP A 97 -0.55 -16.69 0.81
C ASP A 97 0.08 -15.44 0.24
N LEU A 98 -0.04 -14.32 0.97
CA LEU A 98 0.55 -13.05 0.54
C LEU A 98 2.08 -13.13 0.54
N ALA A 99 2.66 -13.79 1.54
CA ALA A 99 4.11 -14.00 1.61
C ALA A 99 4.60 -14.80 0.40
N ARG A 100 3.87 -15.85 0.03
CA ARG A 100 4.19 -16.68 -1.14
C ARG A 100 4.09 -15.87 -2.44
N LYS A 101 3.21 -14.88 -2.49
CA LYS A 101 3.02 -14.01 -3.65
C LYS A 101 4.01 -12.86 -3.71
N GLY A 102 4.81 -12.68 -2.66
CA GLY A 102 5.89 -11.70 -2.66
C GLY A 102 5.54 -10.33 -2.13
N ILE A 103 4.61 -10.22 -1.18
CA ILE A 103 4.40 -8.93 -0.49
C ILE A 103 5.62 -8.62 0.35
N ASP A 104 5.89 -7.33 0.51
CA ASP A 104 7.06 -6.87 1.26
C ASP A 104 6.77 -6.75 2.75
N ASP A 105 5.53 -6.45 3.11
CA ASP A 105 5.12 -6.40 4.51
C ASP A 105 3.60 -6.51 4.62
N TYR A 106 3.12 -6.80 5.82
CA TYR A 106 1.71 -6.96 6.12
C TYR A 106 1.43 -6.28 7.46
N ILE A 107 0.52 -5.31 7.47
CA ILE A 107 0.25 -4.50 8.66
C ILE A 107 -1.24 -4.53 8.96
N ILE A 108 -1.56 -4.72 10.24
CA ILE A 108 -2.95 -4.77 10.72
C ILE A 108 -3.47 -3.34 10.93
N LYS A 109 -4.70 -3.11 10.52
CA LYS A 109 -5.39 -1.84 10.75
C LYS A 109 -5.95 -1.80 12.17
N ASP A 110 -5.10 -1.45 13.12
CA ASP A 110 -5.48 -1.29 14.52
C ASP A 110 -5.00 0.06 15.03
N ASN A 111 -5.02 0.27 16.34
CA ASN A 111 -4.61 1.54 16.93
C ASN A 111 -3.13 1.86 16.70
N ASN A 112 -2.35 0.87 16.31
CA ASN A 112 -0.91 1.03 16.07
C ASN A 112 -0.57 1.17 14.58
N LEU A 113 -1.58 1.33 13.72
CA LEU A 113 -1.40 1.38 12.27
C LEU A 113 -0.33 2.39 11.84
N ILE A 114 -0.46 3.63 12.31
CA ILE A 114 0.47 4.70 11.90
C ILE A 114 1.88 4.42 12.39
N ASP A 115 2.03 4.00 13.64
CA ASP A 115 3.36 3.68 14.19
C ASP A 115 4.00 2.52 13.45
N ASN A 116 3.22 1.48 13.16
CA ASN A 116 3.72 0.32 12.42
C ASN A 116 4.08 0.66 10.98
N LEU A 117 3.27 1.49 10.32
CA LEU A 117 3.60 1.98 8.98
C LEU A 117 4.86 2.83 9.00
N ASN A 118 5.01 3.69 9.99
CA ASN A 118 6.19 4.55 10.10
C ASN A 118 7.47 3.70 10.21
N VAL A 119 7.43 2.66 11.03
CA VAL A 119 8.56 1.75 11.18
C VAL A 119 8.83 1.01 9.86
N ALA A 120 7.79 0.45 9.24
CA ALA A 120 7.93 -0.34 8.02
C ALA A 120 8.48 0.50 6.86
N ILE A 121 7.95 1.71 6.68
CA ILE A 121 8.39 2.60 5.62
C ILE A 121 9.85 3.03 5.86
N GLY A 122 10.17 3.40 7.08
CA GLY A 122 11.53 3.79 7.43
C GLY A 122 12.53 2.66 7.20
N GLU A 123 12.23 1.48 7.68
CA GLU A 123 13.09 0.32 7.49
C GLU A 123 13.25 -0.03 6.02
N PHE A 124 12.17 0.04 5.26
CA PHE A 124 12.21 -0.28 3.84
C PHE A 124 13.17 0.67 3.10
N PHE A 125 13.01 1.97 3.27
CA PHE A 125 13.84 2.92 2.55
C PHE A 125 15.27 2.98 3.09
N ASP A 126 15.47 2.79 4.38
CA ASP A 126 16.81 2.72 4.94
C ASP A 126 17.57 1.51 4.41
N SER A 127 16.91 0.35 4.37
CA SER A 127 17.52 -0.89 3.90
C SER A 127 17.84 -0.87 2.40
N HIS A 128 17.10 -0.08 1.63
CA HIS A 128 17.22 0.00 0.16
C HIS A 128 17.99 1.22 -0.31
N GLN A 129 18.54 2.00 0.61
CA GLN A 129 19.47 3.07 0.27
C GLN A 129 20.87 2.47 0.13
N SER A 130 21.42 2.65 -0.99
CA SER A 130 22.79 2.22 -1.24
C SER A 130 23.73 3.40 -1.28
#